data_23b0c74adcc2508222af7cc425bb57d3
#
_entry.id   23b0c74adcc2508222af7cc425bb57d3
#
_cell.length_a   1.000
_cell.length_b   1.000
_cell.length_c   1.000
_cell.angle_alpha   90.00
_cell.angle_beta   90.00
_cell.angle_gamma   90.00
#
_symmetry.space_group_name_H-M   'P 1'
#
loop_
_entity.id
_entity.type
_entity.pdbx_description
1 polymer ?
#
loop_
_entity_poly.entity_id
_entity_poly.type
_entity_poly.pdbx_seq_one_letter_code
_entity_poly.pdbx_strand_id
1 'polypeptide(L)'
;MEVKDYLKLPYTRIVTEMKDESGHYFYGRILELDGCQSTGDTVEELYENLNEAMEGYIEVKLENNIPIPLPERTEDFSGKFNVRLPKTLHQRLAIEANNEGVSLNQLVLYKLAR
;
A
#
# COMPACT_ATOMS: atom_id res chain seq x y z
N MET A 1 -4.09 15.79 -15.82
CA MET A 1 -4.97 14.59 -15.77
C MET A 1 -6.33 14.97 -15.22
N GLU A 2 -7.35 14.39 -15.78
CA GLU A 2 -8.73 14.57 -15.31
C GLU A 2 -9.13 13.41 -14.38
N VAL A 3 -10.27 13.53 -13.72
CA VAL A 3 -10.78 12.50 -12.82
C VAL A 3 -10.79 11.12 -13.47
N LYS A 4 -11.31 11.01 -14.68
CA LYS A 4 -11.41 9.75 -15.42
C LYS A 4 -10.04 9.10 -15.66
N ASP A 5 -8.99 9.89 -15.79
CA ASP A 5 -7.63 9.38 -15.99
C ASP A 5 -7.11 8.70 -14.73
N TYR A 6 -7.36 9.32 -13.58
CA TYR A 6 -6.99 8.73 -12.29
C TYR A 6 -7.76 7.44 -12.02
N LEU A 7 -9.04 7.38 -12.36
CA LEU A 7 -9.86 6.19 -12.13
C LEU A 7 -9.39 4.96 -12.92
N LYS A 8 -8.64 5.17 -14.00
CA LYS A 8 -8.07 4.08 -14.81
C LYS A 8 -6.74 3.57 -14.28
N LEU A 9 -6.12 4.27 -13.33
CA LEU A 9 -4.84 3.86 -12.77
C LEU A 9 -5.00 2.65 -11.84
N PRO A 10 -3.94 1.82 -11.71
CA PRO A 10 -4.01 0.58 -10.94
C PRO A 10 -3.87 0.82 -9.42
N TYR A 11 -4.76 1.61 -8.85
CA TYR A 11 -4.81 1.80 -7.40
C TYR A 11 -5.14 0.48 -6.70
N THR A 12 -4.57 0.30 -5.52
CA THR A 12 -4.73 -0.93 -4.74
C THR A 12 -5.96 -0.85 -3.85
N ARG A 13 -6.90 -1.75 -4.07
CA ARG A 13 -8.10 -1.89 -3.24
C ARG A 13 -7.86 -2.95 -2.20
N ILE A 14 -8.05 -2.59 -0.94
CA ILE A 14 -7.94 -3.54 0.18
C ILE A 14 -9.35 -3.78 0.71
N VAL A 15 -9.80 -5.02 0.61
CA VAL A 15 -11.16 -5.43 1.00
C VAL A 15 -11.08 -6.31 2.24
N THR A 16 -11.87 -5.97 3.24
CA THR A 16 -11.95 -6.72 4.49
C THR A 16 -13.40 -7.13 4.73
N GLU A 17 -13.61 -8.41 5.02
CA GLU A 17 -14.91 -8.90 5.46
C GLU A 17 -15.10 -8.56 6.93
N MET A 18 -16.19 -7.87 7.24
CA MET A 18 -16.49 -7.41 8.59
C MET A 18 -17.72 -8.12 9.14
N LYS A 19 -17.60 -8.58 10.39
CA LYS A 19 -18.70 -9.16 11.16
C LYS A 19 -18.70 -8.51 12.52
N ASP A 20 -19.76 -7.78 12.83
CA ASP A 20 -19.91 -7.11 14.13
C ASP A 20 -21.38 -7.11 14.53
N GLU A 21 -21.72 -6.35 15.58
CA GLU A 21 -23.09 -6.26 16.08
C GLU A 21 -24.07 -5.72 15.05
N SER A 22 -23.62 -4.93 14.07
CA SER A 22 -24.46 -4.38 13.02
C SER A 22 -24.74 -5.39 11.91
N GLY A 23 -24.01 -6.53 11.89
CA GLY A 23 -24.18 -7.59 10.90
C GLY A 23 -22.92 -7.92 10.13
N HIS A 24 -23.12 -8.46 8.94
CA HIS A 24 -22.05 -8.87 8.04
C HIS A 24 -22.00 -7.93 6.84
N TYR A 25 -20.83 -7.36 6.56
CA TYR A 25 -20.62 -6.45 5.43
C TYR A 25 -19.16 -6.46 5.00
N PHE A 26 -18.86 -5.75 3.92
CA PHE A 26 -17.50 -5.61 3.41
C PHE A 26 -17.06 -4.15 3.52
N TYR A 27 -15.82 -3.98 3.97
CA TYR A 27 -15.15 -2.68 4.06
C TYR A 27 -14.03 -2.65 3.05
N GLY A 28 -13.89 -1.54 2.35
CA GLY A 28 -12.80 -1.36 1.39
C GLY A 28 -12.15 0.00 1.49
N ARG A 29 -10.87 0.05 1.18
CA ARG A 29 -10.12 1.29 1.12
C ARG A 29 -9.14 1.26 -0.04
N ILE A 30 -8.72 2.44 -0.48
CA ILE A 30 -7.68 2.58 -1.49
C ILE A 30 -6.38 2.86 -0.75
N LEU A 31 -5.42 1.95 -0.88
CA LEU A 31 -4.16 2.01 -0.13
C LEU A 31 -3.43 3.34 -0.31
N GLU A 32 -3.31 3.82 -1.55
CA GLU A 32 -2.54 5.01 -1.89
C GLU A 32 -3.29 6.32 -1.62
N LEU A 33 -4.59 6.25 -1.40
CA LEU A 33 -5.44 7.42 -1.17
C LEU A 33 -5.98 7.40 0.26
N ASP A 34 -5.26 8.08 1.14
CA ASP A 34 -5.59 8.11 2.57
C ASP A 34 -6.99 8.69 2.81
N GLY A 35 -7.81 7.95 3.56
CA GLY A 35 -9.19 8.35 3.85
C GLY A 35 -10.20 7.97 2.78
N CYS A 36 -9.78 7.42 1.65
CA CYS A 36 -10.70 6.97 0.59
C CYS A 36 -11.16 5.55 0.91
N GLN A 37 -12.38 5.42 1.40
CA GLN A 37 -12.93 4.16 1.88
C GLN A 37 -14.44 4.11 1.70
N SER A 38 -15.00 2.90 1.73
CA SER A 38 -16.44 2.68 1.66
C SER A 38 -16.82 1.31 2.21
N THR A 39 -18.10 1.01 2.23
CA THR A 39 -18.65 -0.28 2.65
C THR A 39 -19.70 -0.76 1.66
N GLY A 40 -20.05 -2.03 1.74
CA GLY A 40 -21.13 -2.61 0.96
C GLY A 40 -21.55 -3.94 1.54
N ASP A 41 -22.77 -4.37 1.28
CA ASP A 41 -23.29 -5.65 1.75
C ASP A 41 -22.75 -6.82 0.94
N THR A 42 -22.32 -6.54 -0.29
CA THR A 42 -21.65 -7.50 -1.17
C THR A 42 -20.35 -6.88 -1.69
N VAL A 43 -19.47 -7.72 -2.24
CA VAL A 43 -18.23 -7.25 -2.84
C VAL A 43 -18.53 -6.33 -4.03
N GLU A 44 -19.50 -6.69 -4.86
CA GLU A 44 -19.91 -5.88 -6.03
C GLU A 44 -20.41 -4.49 -5.60
N GLU A 45 -21.26 -4.46 -4.60
CA GLU A 45 -21.76 -3.21 -4.05
C GLU A 45 -20.63 -2.36 -3.45
N LEU A 46 -19.70 -3.01 -2.73
CA LEU A 46 -18.53 -2.32 -2.22
C LEU A 46 -17.71 -1.69 -3.33
N TYR A 47 -17.46 -2.41 -4.43
CA TYR A 47 -16.68 -1.87 -5.55
C TYR A 47 -17.37 -0.64 -6.18
N GLU A 48 -18.68 -0.70 -6.36
CA GLU A 48 -19.44 0.45 -6.88
C GLU A 48 -19.31 1.65 -5.95
N ASN A 49 -19.53 1.42 -4.66
CA ASN A 49 -19.47 2.48 -3.65
C ASN A 49 -18.05 3.04 -3.51
N LEU A 50 -17.04 2.17 -3.59
CA LEU A 50 -15.65 2.57 -3.51
C LEU A 50 -15.23 3.40 -4.73
N ASN A 51 -15.71 3.04 -5.92
CA ASN A 51 -15.45 3.82 -7.14
C ASN A 51 -16.06 5.21 -7.03
N GLU A 52 -17.27 5.34 -6.50
CA GLU A 52 -17.91 6.63 -6.26
C GLU A 52 -17.11 7.47 -5.24
N ALA A 53 -16.66 6.81 -4.16
CA ALA A 53 -15.84 7.47 -3.14
C ALA A 53 -14.52 7.97 -3.74
N MET A 54 -13.90 7.17 -4.60
CA MET A 54 -12.65 7.52 -5.27
C MET A 54 -12.86 8.71 -6.22
N GLU A 55 -13.95 8.70 -6.98
CA GLU A 55 -14.28 9.78 -7.89
C GLU A 55 -14.42 11.10 -7.14
N GLY A 56 -15.20 11.11 -6.08
CA GLY A 56 -15.38 12.30 -5.24
C GLY A 56 -14.10 12.76 -4.58
N TYR A 57 -13.29 11.81 -4.09
CA TYR A 57 -12.01 12.10 -3.47
C TYR A 57 -11.06 12.82 -4.44
N ILE A 58 -10.94 12.28 -5.65
CA ILE A 58 -10.07 12.86 -6.69
C ILE A 58 -10.58 14.22 -7.13
N GLU A 59 -11.90 14.36 -7.34
CA GLU A 59 -12.51 15.63 -7.70
C GLU A 59 -12.17 16.75 -6.72
N VAL A 60 -12.34 16.49 -5.42
CA VAL A 60 -12.04 17.46 -4.37
C VAL A 60 -10.56 17.84 -4.38
N LYS A 61 -9.68 16.85 -4.54
CA LYS A 61 -8.24 17.10 -4.60
C LYS A 61 -7.87 17.98 -5.80
N LEU A 62 -8.42 17.69 -6.96
CA LEU A 62 -8.15 18.46 -8.17
C LEU A 62 -8.68 19.90 -8.06
N GLU A 63 -9.90 20.09 -7.52
CA GLU A 63 -10.49 21.41 -7.33
C GLU A 63 -9.66 22.29 -6.38
N ASN A 64 -9.00 21.69 -5.41
CA ASN A 64 -8.22 22.41 -4.41
C ASN A 64 -6.71 22.39 -4.69
N ASN A 65 -6.30 21.93 -5.87
CA ASN A 65 -4.91 21.83 -6.27
C ASN A 65 -4.05 21.05 -5.26
N ILE A 66 -4.65 20.02 -4.64
CA ILE A 66 -3.94 19.15 -3.70
C ILE A 66 -3.32 17.98 -4.48
N PRO A 67 -2.04 17.67 -4.26
CA PRO A 67 -1.40 16.55 -4.96
C PRO A 67 -2.11 15.24 -4.68
N ILE A 68 -2.27 14.41 -5.73
CA ILE A 68 -2.89 13.10 -5.64
C ILE A 68 -1.79 12.05 -5.80
N PRO A 69 -1.58 11.18 -4.79
CA PRO A 69 -0.61 10.10 -4.91
C PRO A 69 -0.94 9.17 -6.07
N LEU A 70 0.06 8.77 -6.82
CA LEU A 70 -0.10 7.82 -7.92
C LEU A 70 0.21 6.41 -7.44
N PRO A 71 -0.43 5.38 -8.01
CA PRO A 71 -0.12 4.01 -7.63
C PRO A 71 1.26 3.62 -8.16
N GLU A 72 2.04 2.95 -7.32
CA GLU A 72 3.36 2.49 -7.68
C GLU A 72 3.28 1.07 -8.23
N ARG A 73 4.00 0.82 -9.31
CA ARG A 73 4.07 -0.50 -9.94
C ARG A 73 5.35 -1.20 -9.53
N THR A 74 5.31 -2.53 -9.46
CA THR A 74 6.50 -3.32 -9.11
C THR A 74 7.67 -3.03 -10.06
N GLU A 75 7.41 -2.84 -11.36
CA GLU A 75 8.44 -2.54 -12.34
C GLU A 75 9.09 -1.17 -12.17
N ASP A 76 8.48 -0.27 -11.40
CA ASP A 76 9.07 1.04 -11.07
C ASP A 76 10.12 0.94 -9.98
N PHE A 77 10.26 -0.23 -9.37
CA PHE A 77 11.20 -0.47 -8.29
C PHE A 77 12.38 -1.29 -8.77
N SER A 78 13.60 -0.85 -8.44
CA SER A 78 14.83 -1.53 -8.85
C SER A 78 15.17 -2.76 -8.03
N GLY A 79 14.55 -2.92 -6.88
CA GLY A 79 14.95 -3.91 -5.88
C GLY A 79 16.15 -3.48 -5.05
N LYS A 80 16.57 -2.22 -5.18
CA LYS A 80 17.71 -1.67 -4.44
C LYS A 80 17.31 -0.41 -3.69
N PHE A 81 17.72 -0.31 -2.45
CA PHE A 81 17.61 0.91 -1.65
C PHE A 81 18.68 0.89 -0.57
N ASN A 82 19.01 2.08 -0.05
CA ASN A 82 20.04 2.22 0.96
C ASN A 82 19.41 2.52 2.31
N VAL A 83 19.90 1.83 3.35
CA VAL A 83 19.46 2.03 4.73
C VAL A 83 20.65 2.41 5.57
N ARG A 84 20.51 3.46 6.39
CA ARG A 84 21.51 3.80 7.39
C ARG A 84 21.14 3.15 8.70
N LEU A 85 22.09 2.42 9.27
CA LEU A 85 21.92 1.73 10.54
C LEU A 85 22.88 2.28 11.57
N PRO A 86 22.55 2.21 12.87
CA PRO A 86 23.53 2.43 13.92
C PRO A 86 24.71 1.47 13.71
N LYS A 87 25.93 1.94 13.99
CA LYS A 87 27.14 1.15 13.78
C LYS A 87 27.10 -0.19 14.53
N THR A 88 26.54 -0.19 15.74
CA THR A 88 26.41 -1.39 16.56
C THR A 88 25.50 -2.44 15.91
N LEU A 89 24.41 -2.00 15.29
CA LEU A 89 23.50 -2.92 14.58
C LEU A 89 24.16 -3.48 13.32
N HIS A 90 24.85 -2.62 12.56
CA HIS A 90 25.60 -3.05 11.38
C HIS A 90 26.63 -4.10 11.75
N GLN A 91 27.41 -3.86 12.80
CA GLN A 91 28.42 -4.82 13.29
C GLN A 91 27.78 -6.15 13.67
N ARG A 92 26.68 -6.12 14.41
CA ARG A 92 25.97 -7.32 14.85
C ARG A 92 25.48 -8.14 13.67
N LEU A 93 24.89 -7.50 12.67
CA LEU A 93 24.42 -8.18 11.47
C LEU A 93 25.57 -8.78 10.66
N ALA A 94 26.69 -8.06 10.56
CA ALA A 94 27.87 -8.55 9.85
C ALA A 94 28.46 -9.79 10.53
N ILE A 95 28.54 -9.80 11.85
CA ILE A 95 29.01 -10.95 12.63
C ILE A 95 28.08 -12.14 12.44
N GLU A 96 26.78 -11.92 12.52
CA GLU A 96 25.78 -12.96 12.33
C GLU A 96 25.87 -13.58 10.94
N ALA A 97 25.99 -12.73 9.90
CA ALA A 97 26.15 -13.20 8.52
C ALA A 97 27.39 -14.07 8.35
N ASN A 98 28.51 -13.63 8.93
CA ASN A 98 29.76 -14.38 8.88
C ASN A 98 29.64 -15.74 9.57
N ASN A 99 28.94 -15.77 10.72
CA ASN A 99 28.75 -17.05 11.46
C ASN A 99 27.84 -18.00 10.68
N GLU A 100 26.90 -17.50 9.93
CA GLU A 100 26.01 -18.32 9.11
C GLU A 100 26.58 -18.66 7.72
N GLY A 101 27.73 -18.08 7.37
CA GLY A 101 28.37 -18.32 6.09
C GLY A 101 27.66 -17.72 4.90
N VAL A 102 26.90 -16.63 5.12
CA VAL A 102 26.18 -15.92 4.08
C VAL A 102 26.64 -14.46 4.00
N SER A 103 26.30 -13.79 2.90
CA SER A 103 26.60 -12.37 2.79
C SER A 103 25.67 -11.56 3.70
N LEU A 104 26.09 -10.34 4.04
CA LEU A 104 25.25 -9.42 4.82
C LEU A 104 23.93 -9.16 4.09
N ASN A 105 23.96 -8.95 2.78
CA ASN A 105 22.76 -8.72 1.97
C ASN A 105 21.82 -9.93 2.01
N GLN A 106 22.35 -11.15 1.94
CA GLN A 106 21.54 -12.37 2.03
C GLN A 106 20.88 -12.51 3.40
N LEU A 107 21.62 -12.20 4.47
CA LEU A 107 21.08 -12.26 5.83
C LEU A 107 19.94 -11.25 5.99
N VAL A 108 20.14 -10.01 5.53
CA VAL A 108 19.13 -8.96 5.62
C VAL A 108 17.89 -9.33 4.81
N LEU A 109 18.08 -9.84 3.59
CA LEU A 109 16.97 -10.31 2.76
C LEU A 109 16.15 -11.38 3.47
N TYR A 110 16.82 -12.37 4.06
CA TYR A 110 16.18 -13.44 4.81
C TYR A 110 15.34 -12.91 5.98
N LYS A 111 15.90 -11.96 6.74
CA LYS A 111 15.19 -11.36 7.88
C LYS A 111 13.98 -10.53 7.46
N LEU A 112 14.09 -9.79 6.37
CA LEU A 112 12.99 -8.95 5.86
C LEU A 112 11.89 -9.76 5.18
N ALA A 113 12.20 -10.93 4.65
CA ALA A 113 11.24 -11.79 3.93
C ALA A 113 10.37 -12.65 4.85
N ARG A 114 10.58 -12.62 6.14
CA ARG A 114 9.79 -13.37 7.12
C ARG A 114 8.34 -12.89 7.18
#